data_9d303cc58a9ea9f55b1788501943a7f2
#
_entry.id   9d303cc58a9ea9f55b1788501943a7f2
#
_cell.length_a   1.000
_cell.length_b   1.000
_cell.length_c   1.000
_cell.angle_alpha   90.00
_cell.angle_beta   90.00
_cell.angle_gamma   90.00
#
_symmetry.space_group_name_H-M   'P 1'
#
loop_
_entity.id
_entity.type
_entity.pdbx_description
1 polymer ?
#
loop_
_entity_poly.entity_id
_entity_poly.type
_entity_poly.pdbx_seq_one_letter_code
_entity_poly.pdbx_strand_id
1 'polypeptide(L)'
;MTDLSSVHTALTERGFTQVRSPLGPRYAGTISFKGRQIPVHLNIFDKSFKRLPAIQLLDRPPEIPSVCAHINHHGYLCYLRDDQAYLARHNLGGAVLGCLKVAEQLLERLANGDALTDFQDEFPVYWGGLPLLIDIPEDTKPGLLTDVALLERPQTSESDCLFLIGRDVSELLGIYSRWGFEVLRPSLKMRVVDSDKPLGSMASMWPPKTLADLKTWLLSDKNSAIKGLYEAVKDAFEHKLDRLILLIRAPNTSCCVLIDIEYVRRMLPSRNAADFMRAVFRHSEKSDQSGKKVIKSRADKAKVTRLEPIPADPGSWLTRNMSDSKAGLAGKSVLLIGCGA
;
A
#
# COMPACT_ATOMS: atom_id res chain seq x y z
N MET A 1 -21.98 -25.18 19.72
CA MET A 1 -21.29 -23.96 20.19
C MET A 1 -19.85 -24.33 20.49
N THR A 2 -18.89 -23.64 19.93
CA THR A 2 -17.46 -23.89 20.23
C THR A 2 -17.18 -23.43 21.66
N ASP A 3 -16.66 -24.33 22.49
CA ASP A 3 -16.34 -24.01 23.88
C ASP A 3 -15.02 -23.24 23.95
N LEU A 4 -15.07 -21.95 24.37
CA LEU A 4 -13.93 -21.09 24.57
C LEU A 4 -13.22 -21.35 25.92
N SER A 5 -13.72 -22.26 26.76
CA SER A 5 -13.14 -22.48 28.08
C SER A 5 -11.70 -22.99 28.00
N SER A 6 -11.42 -23.93 27.09
CA SER A 6 -10.07 -24.44 26.84
C SER A 6 -9.10 -23.35 26.39
N VAL A 7 -9.56 -22.41 25.55
CA VAL A 7 -8.75 -21.26 25.12
C VAL A 7 -8.49 -20.30 26.28
N HIS A 8 -9.54 -20.02 27.08
CA HIS A 8 -9.40 -19.18 28.27
C HIS A 8 -8.39 -19.75 29.26
N THR A 9 -8.51 -21.05 29.58
CA THR A 9 -7.58 -21.74 30.47
C THR A 9 -6.15 -21.68 29.96
N ALA A 10 -5.91 -22.07 28.69
CA ALA A 10 -4.57 -22.06 28.09
C ALA A 10 -3.93 -20.66 28.06
N LEU A 11 -4.71 -19.63 27.75
CA LEU A 11 -4.21 -18.24 27.74
C LEU A 11 -3.93 -17.75 29.16
N THR A 12 -4.78 -18.08 30.14
CA THR A 12 -4.57 -17.70 31.56
C THR A 12 -3.31 -18.36 32.15
N GLU A 13 -3.09 -19.64 31.87
CA GLU A 13 -1.87 -20.37 32.27
C GLU A 13 -0.61 -19.76 31.58
N ARG A 14 -0.75 -19.20 30.36
CA ARG A 14 0.33 -18.48 29.66
C ARG A 14 0.53 -17.05 30.17
N GLY A 15 -0.25 -16.59 31.15
CA GLY A 15 -0.16 -15.25 31.74
C GLY A 15 -0.99 -14.17 31.05
N PHE A 16 -1.93 -14.55 30.19
CA PHE A 16 -2.87 -13.60 29.57
C PHE A 16 -4.07 -13.38 30.51
N THR A 17 -4.59 -12.13 30.49
CA THR A 17 -5.81 -11.76 31.21
C THR A 17 -6.87 -11.32 30.21
N GLN A 18 -8.11 -11.75 30.42
CA GLN A 18 -9.21 -11.32 29.62
C GLN A 18 -9.54 -9.85 29.90
N VAL A 19 -9.68 -9.04 28.85
CA VAL A 19 -10.03 -7.62 28.94
C VAL A 19 -11.32 -7.31 28.19
N ARG A 20 -12.02 -6.27 28.63
CA ARG A 20 -13.28 -5.88 28.00
C ARG A 20 -13.06 -5.39 26.57
N SER A 21 -13.85 -5.92 25.62
CA SER A 21 -13.82 -5.51 24.23
C SER A 21 -15.23 -5.63 23.62
N PRO A 22 -15.71 -4.65 22.84
CA PRO A 22 -17.00 -4.71 22.16
C PRO A 22 -17.00 -5.67 20.96
N LEU A 23 -15.84 -6.02 20.43
CA LEU A 23 -15.69 -6.80 19.20
C LEU A 23 -15.54 -8.31 19.42
N GLY A 24 -15.55 -8.76 20.66
CA GLY A 24 -15.39 -10.18 21.00
C GLY A 24 -14.35 -10.40 22.10
N PRO A 25 -14.06 -11.67 22.46
CA PRO A 25 -13.07 -11.98 23.48
C PRO A 25 -11.70 -11.41 23.13
N ARG A 26 -11.13 -10.65 24.06
CA ARG A 26 -9.79 -10.05 23.96
C ARG A 26 -9.00 -10.41 25.18
N TYR A 27 -7.74 -10.73 24.98
CA TYR A 27 -6.79 -11.07 26.03
C TYR A 27 -5.57 -10.16 25.94
N ALA A 28 -5.17 -9.60 27.06
CA ALA A 28 -3.92 -8.83 27.19
C ALA A 28 -2.85 -9.73 27.81
N GLY A 29 -1.66 -9.73 27.26
CA GLY A 29 -0.54 -10.53 27.72
C GLY A 29 0.74 -10.15 27.01
N THR A 30 1.70 -11.06 27.02
CA THR A 30 3.01 -10.83 26.39
C THR A 30 3.43 -12.00 25.51
N ILE A 31 4.23 -11.70 24.48
CA ILE A 31 4.97 -12.68 23.67
C ILE A 31 6.47 -12.45 23.83
N SER A 32 7.24 -13.52 23.67
CA SER A 32 8.69 -13.47 23.81
C SER A 32 9.37 -12.98 22.53
N PHE A 33 10.33 -12.07 22.65
CA PHE A 33 11.15 -11.61 21.55
C PHE A 33 12.56 -11.25 22.03
N LYS A 34 13.58 -11.97 21.58
CA LYS A 34 14.99 -11.74 21.97
C LYS A 34 15.18 -11.60 23.50
N GLY A 35 14.54 -12.49 24.26
CA GLY A 35 14.62 -12.50 25.73
C GLY A 35 13.79 -11.42 26.44
N ARG A 36 13.03 -10.59 25.72
CA ARG A 36 12.13 -9.59 26.28
C ARG A 36 10.67 -10.01 26.12
N GLN A 37 9.81 -9.46 26.97
CA GLN A 37 8.37 -9.66 26.92
C GLN A 37 7.73 -8.44 26.21
N ILE A 38 7.12 -8.68 25.07
CA ILE A 38 6.46 -7.64 24.26
C ILE A 38 4.96 -7.68 24.54
N PRO A 39 4.35 -6.57 24.97
CA PRO A 39 2.93 -6.52 25.28
C PRO A 39 2.08 -6.64 24.01
N VAL A 40 1.07 -7.51 24.07
CA VAL A 40 0.15 -7.77 22.96
C VAL A 40 -1.29 -7.87 23.41
N HIS A 41 -2.20 -7.60 22.47
CA HIS A 41 -3.57 -8.06 22.57
C HIS A 41 -3.79 -9.25 21.61
N LEU A 42 -4.43 -10.30 22.11
CA LEU A 42 -4.97 -11.38 21.30
C LEU A 42 -6.49 -11.21 21.22
N ASN A 43 -7.01 -11.05 20.00
CA ASN A 43 -8.42 -10.82 19.74
C ASN A 43 -9.03 -12.04 19.03
N ILE A 44 -10.17 -12.54 19.51
CA ILE A 44 -10.93 -13.61 18.89
C ILE A 44 -12.20 -12.99 18.28
N PHE A 45 -12.09 -12.56 17.04
CA PHE A 45 -13.23 -11.96 16.32
C PHE A 45 -14.25 -13.00 15.85
N ASP A 46 -13.79 -14.22 15.60
CA ASP A 46 -14.63 -15.34 15.18
C ASP A 46 -14.59 -16.48 16.21
N LYS A 47 -15.67 -16.60 16.98
CA LYS A 47 -15.80 -17.67 18.00
C LYS A 47 -15.89 -19.07 17.39
N SER A 48 -16.14 -19.20 16.09
CA SER A 48 -16.15 -20.49 15.39
C SER A 48 -14.74 -20.91 14.92
N PHE A 49 -13.74 -20.04 15.09
CA PHE A 49 -12.36 -20.25 14.66
C PHE A 49 -12.20 -20.62 13.18
N LYS A 50 -13.07 -20.08 12.31
CA LYS A 50 -12.86 -20.09 10.85
C LYS A 50 -11.80 -19.06 10.44
N ARG A 51 -11.56 -18.05 11.28
CA ARG A 51 -10.49 -17.07 11.16
C ARG A 51 -9.51 -17.22 12.31
N LEU A 52 -8.25 -16.95 12.04
CA LEU A 52 -7.20 -16.97 13.04
C LEU A 52 -7.42 -15.89 14.11
N PRO A 53 -6.98 -16.10 15.36
CA PRO A 53 -6.90 -15.03 16.35
C PRO A 53 -6.03 -13.90 15.84
N ALA A 54 -6.48 -12.66 15.98
CA ALA A 54 -5.69 -11.51 15.59
C ALA A 54 -4.77 -11.08 16.75
N ILE A 55 -3.47 -11.06 16.51
CA ILE A 55 -2.44 -10.65 17.47
C ILE A 55 -2.00 -9.23 17.12
N GLN A 56 -2.13 -8.33 18.11
CA GLN A 56 -1.78 -6.92 17.97
C GLN A 56 -0.64 -6.56 18.92
N LEU A 57 0.45 -6.06 18.38
CA LEU A 57 1.53 -5.45 19.18
C LEU A 57 1.03 -4.13 19.77
N LEU A 58 1.22 -3.93 21.06
CA LEU A 58 0.94 -2.66 21.73
C LEU A 58 2.17 -1.74 21.72
N ASP A 59 3.33 -2.33 21.63
CA ASP A 59 4.60 -1.64 21.45
C ASP A 59 5.44 -2.37 20.41
N ARG A 60 6.04 -1.62 19.50
CA ARG A 60 6.89 -2.18 18.46
C ARG A 60 8.34 -2.21 18.94
N PRO A 61 8.98 -3.39 18.94
CA PRO A 61 10.41 -3.48 19.25
C PRO A 61 11.25 -2.58 18.32
N PRO A 62 12.24 -1.86 18.85
CA PRO A 62 13.06 -0.94 18.05
C PRO A 62 13.90 -1.64 16.98
N GLU A 63 14.13 -2.95 17.11
CA GLU A 63 14.83 -3.77 16.12
C GLU A 63 13.98 -4.09 14.90
N ILE A 64 12.66 -3.88 14.99
CA ILE A 64 11.73 -4.11 13.89
C ILE A 64 11.49 -2.80 13.16
N PRO A 65 11.77 -2.70 11.86
CA PRO A 65 11.56 -1.48 11.08
C PRO A 65 10.12 -0.93 11.26
N SER A 66 9.99 0.39 11.27
CA SER A 66 8.68 1.07 11.40
C SER A 66 7.69 0.68 10.30
N VAL A 67 8.21 0.30 9.14
CA VAL A 67 7.48 -0.30 8.03
C VAL A 67 8.15 -1.61 7.67
N CYS A 68 7.43 -2.69 7.72
CA CYS A 68 7.91 -4.02 7.34
C CYS A 68 6.73 -4.87 6.90
N ALA A 69 7.01 -5.97 6.21
CA ALA A 69 6.01 -6.98 5.91
C ALA A 69 5.35 -7.50 7.20
N HIS A 70 4.14 -8.00 7.07
CA HIS A 70 3.42 -8.70 8.12
C HIS A 70 3.05 -7.90 9.38
N ILE A 71 3.29 -6.59 9.42
CA ILE A 71 2.79 -5.73 10.51
C ILE A 71 2.09 -4.50 9.90
N ASN A 72 0.78 -4.42 10.10
CA ASN A 72 0.04 -3.27 9.61
C ASN A 72 0.23 -2.01 10.50
N HIS A 73 -0.31 -0.87 10.07
CA HIS A 73 -0.18 0.40 10.78
C HIS A 73 -0.87 0.44 12.17
N HIS A 74 -1.75 -0.53 12.46
CA HIS A 74 -2.37 -0.71 13.77
C HIS A 74 -1.61 -1.71 14.67
N GLY A 75 -0.49 -2.27 14.20
CA GLY A 75 0.30 -3.24 14.95
C GLY A 75 -0.20 -4.68 14.85
N TYR A 76 -1.22 -4.98 14.02
CA TYR A 76 -1.65 -6.36 13.82
C TYR A 76 -0.63 -7.15 13.01
N LEU A 77 -0.36 -8.37 13.48
CA LEU A 77 0.56 -9.31 12.85
C LEU A 77 -0.17 -10.20 11.85
N CYS A 78 0.34 -10.28 10.63
CA CYS A 78 -0.02 -11.29 9.63
C CYS A 78 0.95 -12.46 9.77
N TYR A 79 0.78 -13.27 10.80
CA TYR A 79 1.70 -14.36 11.16
C TYR A 79 1.41 -15.67 10.45
N LEU A 80 0.20 -15.84 9.94
CA LEU A 80 -0.26 -16.94 9.11
C LEU A 80 -1.34 -16.42 8.15
N ARG A 81 -1.49 -17.09 7.02
CA ARG A 81 -2.58 -16.80 6.09
C ARG A 81 -3.82 -17.60 6.49
N ASP A 82 -4.97 -16.94 6.58
CA ASP A 82 -6.25 -17.56 6.97
C ASP A 82 -6.66 -18.70 6.03
N ASP A 83 -6.32 -18.58 4.73
CA ASP A 83 -6.63 -19.58 3.69
C ASP A 83 -5.73 -20.83 3.72
N GLN A 84 -4.62 -20.78 4.46
CA GLN A 84 -3.62 -21.83 4.54
C GLN A 84 -3.51 -22.48 5.93
N ALA A 85 -4.23 -21.94 6.92
CA ALA A 85 -4.12 -22.39 8.31
C ALA A 85 -5.46 -22.87 8.83
N TYR A 86 -5.45 -24.09 9.40
CA TYR A 86 -6.59 -24.66 10.08
C TYR A 86 -6.26 -24.88 11.55
N LEU A 87 -7.06 -24.30 12.42
CA LEU A 87 -6.91 -24.53 13.86
C LEU A 87 -7.48 -25.91 14.24
N ALA A 88 -6.74 -26.66 15.02
CA ALA A 88 -7.14 -27.98 15.51
C ALA A 88 -8.32 -27.83 16.46
N ARG A 89 -9.54 -28.09 15.98
CA ARG A 89 -10.78 -27.89 16.75
C ARG A 89 -10.89 -28.77 17.98
N HIS A 90 -10.21 -29.91 18.02
CA HIS A 90 -10.15 -30.80 19.18
C HIS A 90 -9.22 -30.30 20.28
N ASN A 91 -8.35 -29.32 19.98
CA ASN A 91 -7.42 -28.69 20.94
C ASN A 91 -7.25 -27.20 20.62
N LEU A 92 -8.31 -26.43 20.81
CA LEU A 92 -8.30 -24.99 20.50
C LEU A 92 -7.33 -24.20 21.39
N GLY A 93 -7.21 -24.55 22.67
CA GLY A 93 -6.25 -23.92 23.58
C GLY A 93 -4.81 -24.05 23.06
N GLY A 94 -4.41 -25.30 22.75
CA GLY A 94 -3.09 -25.57 22.18
C GLY A 94 -2.87 -24.91 20.80
N ALA A 95 -3.90 -24.87 19.96
CA ALA A 95 -3.83 -24.21 18.66
C ALA A 95 -3.61 -22.70 18.78
N VAL A 96 -4.29 -22.03 19.72
CA VAL A 96 -4.10 -20.60 19.98
C VAL A 96 -2.71 -20.30 20.56
N LEU A 97 -2.19 -21.16 21.43
CA LEU A 97 -0.80 -21.05 21.89
C LEU A 97 0.20 -21.24 20.73
N GLY A 98 -0.12 -22.15 19.80
CA GLY A 98 0.65 -22.30 18.56
C GLY A 98 0.69 -21.02 17.73
N CYS A 99 -0.42 -20.30 17.61
CA CYS A 99 -0.46 -19.00 16.93
C CYS A 99 0.47 -17.97 17.60
N LEU A 100 0.50 -17.91 18.93
CA LEU A 100 1.44 -17.03 19.64
C LEU A 100 2.90 -17.38 19.34
N LYS A 101 3.24 -18.68 19.31
CA LYS A 101 4.59 -19.13 18.97
C LYS A 101 4.99 -18.75 17.53
N VAL A 102 4.09 -18.89 16.56
CA VAL A 102 4.35 -18.47 15.18
C VAL A 102 4.53 -16.95 15.10
N ALA A 103 3.76 -16.17 15.86
CA ALA A 103 3.94 -14.73 15.95
C ALA A 103 5.32 -14.35 16.55
N GLU A 104 5.79 -15.05 17.58
CA GLU A 104 7.15 -14.88 18.13
C GLU A 104 8.22 -15.14 17.07
N GLN A 105 8.11 -16.24 16.33
CA GLN A 105 9.02 -16.57 15.23
C GLN A 105 9.00 -15.53 14.11
N LEU A 106 7.82 -14.99 13.78
CA LEU A 106 7.70 -13.91 12.80
C LEU A 106 8.48 -12.67 13.25
N LEU A 107 8.36 -12.24 14.51
CA LEU A 107 9.10 -11.09 15.03
C LEU A 107 10.62 -11.28 14.92
N GLU A 108 11.11 -12.50 15.20
CA GLU A 108 12.54 -12.83 15.05
C GLU A 108 12.99 -12.73 13.59
N ARG A 109 12.22 -13.27 12.63
CA ARG A 109 12.50 -13.14 11.18
C ARG A 109 12.55 -11.68 10.75
N LEU A 110 11.57 -10.86 11.18
CA LEU A 110 11.51 -9.44 10.86
C LEU A 110 12.73 -8.66 11.36
N ALA A 111 13.16 -8.96 12.59
CA ALA A 111 14.33 -8.31 13.20
C ALA A 111 15.66 -8.73 12.57
N ASN A 112 15.71 -9.91 11.96
CA ASN A 112 16.88 -10.42 11.24
C ASN A 112 16.95 -9.92 9.77
N GLY A 113 15.87 -9.28 9.28
CA GLY A 113 15.77 -8.83 7.91
C GLY A 113 15.32 -9.90 6.90
N ASP A 114 14.92 -11.08 7.37
CA ASP A 114 14.53 -12.22 6.53
C ASP A 114 13.19 -12.01 5.80
N ALA A 115 12.48 -10.93 6.11
CA ALA A 115 11.18 -10.59 5.52
C ALA A 115 11.24 -9.54 4.39
N LEU A 116 12.43 -9.20 3.90
CA LEU A 116 12.55 -8.25 2.79
C LEU A 116 11.92 -8.78 1.50
N THR A 117 12.13 -10.06 1.20
CA THR A 117 11.50 -10.73 0.05
C THR A 117 9.98 -10.75 0.20
N ASP A 118 9.49 -11.10 1.40
CA ASP A 118 8.04 -11.10 1.68
C ASP A 118 7.43 -9.71 1.43
N PHE A 119 8.14 -8.64 1.81
CA PHE A 119 7.70 -7.28 1.54
C PHE A 119 7.67 -6.94 0.04
N GLN A 120 8.65 -7.43 -0.73
CA GLN A 120 8.68 -7.26 -2.17
C GLN A 120 7.52 -8.00 -2.87
N ASP A 121 7.22 -9.21 -2.43
CA ASP A 121 6.14 -10.04 -2.97
C ASP A 121 4.76 -9.49 -2.62
N GLU A 122 4.61 -8.92 -1.40
CA GLU A 122 3.37 -8.34 -0.90
C GLU A 122 3.30 -6.80 -1.09
N PHE A 123 4.22 -6.22 -1.84
CA PHE A 123 4.33 -4.77 -2.01
C PHE A 123 3.00 -4.07 -2.33
N PRO A 124 2.11 -4.57 -3.20
CA PRO A 124 0.84 -3.92 -3.49
C PRO A 124 -0.04 -3.74 -2.25
N VAL A 125 0.01 -4.69 -1.31
CA VAL A 125 -0.77 -4.65 -0.05
C VAL A 125 -0.30 -3.50 0.84
N TYR A 126 1.02 -3.27 0.90
CA TYR A 126 1.60 -2.19 1.71
C TYR A 126 1.59 -0.83 1.00
N TRP A 127 1.55 -0.85 -0.34
CA TRP A 127 1.45 0.38 -1.12
C TRP A 127 0.13 1.09 -0.83
N GLY A 128 -0.99 0.43 -1.06
CA GLY A 128 -2.32 0.99 -0.91
C GLY A 128 -2.51 2.26 -1.76
N GLY A 129 -3.57 3.00 -1.51
CA GLY A 129 -3.83 4.28 -2.17
C GLY A 129 -5.24 4.39 -2.73
N LEU A 130 -5.51 5.45 -3.46
CA LEU A 130 -6.77 5.62 -4.19
C LEU A 130 -6.78 4.68 -5.41
N PRO A 131 -7.92 4.07 -5.74
CA PRO A 131 -8.01 3.16 -6.88
C PRO A 131 -7.74 3.89 -8.20
N LEU A 132 -6.91 3.26 -9.04
CA LEU A 132 -6.60 3.70 -10.39
C LEU A 132 -6.90 2.56 -11.35
N LEU A 133 -7.92 2.70 -12.18
CA LEU A 133 -8.19 1.73 -13.24
C LEU A 133 -7.26 1.98 -14.43
N ILE A 134 -6.59 0.92 -14.88
CA ILE A 134 -5.63 0.98 -15.97
C ILE A 134 -6.09 0.04 -17.09
N ASP A 135 -6.36 0.62 -18.26
CA ASP A 135 -6.61 -0.08 -19.52
C ASP A 135 -5.55 0.32 -20.56
N ILE A 136 -4.32 -0.02 -20.24
CA ILE A 136 -3.21 0.13 -21.18
C ILE A 136 -2.50 -1.19 -21.37
N PRO A 137 -1.98 -1.48 -22.58
CA PRO A 137 -1.22 -2.69 -22.82
C PRO A 137 0.00 -2.78 -21.89
N GLU A 138 0.32 -3.98 -21.48
CA GLU A 138 1.52 -4.25 -20.69
C GLU A 138 2.80 -3.87 -21.43
N ASP A 139 2.80 -3.97 -22.76
CA ASP A 139 3.90 -3.61 -23.66
C ASP A 139 4.00 -2.11 -23.96
N THR A 140 3.18 -1.27 -23.31
CA THR A 140 3.25 0.18 -23.48
C THR A 140 4.66 0.69 -23.20
N LYS A 141 5.24 1.37 -24.18
CA LYS A 141 6.61 1.88 -24.09
C LYS A 141 6.76 2.89 -22.97
N PRO A 142 7.87 2.85 -22.19
CA PRO A 142 8.18 3.88 -21.22
C PRO A 142 8.21 5.27 -21.86
N GLY A 143 7.83 6.28 -21.10
CA GLY A 143 7.88 7.67 -21.55
C GLY A 143 6.65 8.17 -22.29
N LEU A 144 5.67 7.31 -22.61
CA LEU A 144 4.43 7.75 -23.23
C LEU A 144 3.59 8.54 -22.24
N LEU A 145 3.17 9.74 -22.65
CA LEU A 145 2.15 10.52 -21.94
C LEU A 145 0.77 10.12 -22.45
N THR A 146 0.01 9.46 -21.57
CA THR A 146 -1.35 9.00 -21.86
C THR A 146 -2.37 9.91 -21.19
N ASP A 147 -3.49 10.16 -21.85
CA ASP A 147 -4.59 10.90 -21.26
C ASP A 147 -5.24 10.10 -20.13
N VAL A 148 -5.61 10.82 -19.07
CA VAL A 148 -6.22 10.25 -17.86
C VAL A 148 -7.45 11.06 -17.50
N ALA A 149 -8.55 10.42 -17.25
CA ALA A 149 -9.72 11.06 -16.67
C ALA A 149 -9.81 10.82 -15.17
N LEU A 150 -10.15 11.86 -14.44
CA LEU A 150 -10.51 11.77 -13.04
C LEU A 150 -12.03 11.64 -12.95
N LEU A 151 -12.48 10.58 -12.33
CA LEU A 151 -13.88 10.36 -12.06
C LEU A 151 -14.15 10.53 -10.57
N GLU A 152 -15.26 11.18 -10.25
CA GLU A 152 -15.77 11.28 -8.88
C GLU A 152 -17.24 10.92 -8.87
N ARG A 153 -17.67 10.30 -7.78
CA ARG A 153 -19.08 10.09 -7.53
C ARG A 153 -19.58 11.26 -6.68
N PRO A 154 -20.55 12.07 -7.17
CA PRO A 154 -21.14 13.13 -6.36
C PRO A 154 -21.71 12.56 -5.05
N GLN A 155 -21.47 13.24 -3.92
CA GLN A 155 -21.95 12.88 -2.58
C GLN A 155 -21.18 11.78 -1.83
N THR A 156 -20.06 11.31 -2.33
CA THR A 156 -19.20 10.37 -1.61
C THR A 156 -17.96 11.07 -1.05
N SER A 157 -17.33 10.45 -0.06
CA SER A 157 -16.12 10.98 0.57
C SER A 157 -14.94 11.01 -0.41
N GLU A 158 -13.90 11.80 -0.10
CA GLU A 158 -12.64 11.83 -0.89
C GLU A 158 -12.04 10.44 -1.13
N SER A 159 -12.42 9.43 -0.34
CA SER A 159 -11.98 8.04 -0.49
C SER A 159 -12.53 7.34 -1.74
N ASP A 160 -13.57 7.87 -2.35
CA ASP A 160 -14.24 7.24 -3.49
C ASP A 160 -13.81 7.82 -4.84
N CYS A 161 -12.84 8.70 -4.85
CA CYS A 161 -12.24 9.21 -6.08
C CYS A 161 -11.58 8.08 -6.88
N LEU A 162 -12.02 7.90 -8.10
CA LEU A 162 -11.50 6.91 -9.03
C LEU A 162 -10.77 7.61 -10.18
N PHE A 163 -9.54 7.17 -10.44
CA PHE A 163 -8.82 7.58 -11.63
C PHE A 163 -8.99 6.52 -12.72
N LEU A 164 -9.14 6.97 -13.95
CA LEU A 164 -9.29 6.12 -15.12
C LEU A 164 -8.20 6.44 -16.12
N ILE A 165 -7.50 5.41 -16.58
CA ILE A 165 -6.51 5.52 -17.64
C ILE A 165 -6.85 4.48 -18.70
N GLY A 166 -6.93 4.88 -19.97
CA GLY A 166 -7.16 3.93 -21.02
C GLY A 166 -6.78 4.47 -22.39
N ARG A 167 -6.82 3.59 -23.40
CA ARG A 167 -6.66 3.98 -24.80
C ARG A 167 -7.86 4.79 -25.29
N ASP A 168 -9.04 4.40 -24.84
CA ASP A 168 -10.29 5.10 -25.10
C ASP A 168 -10.97 5.48 -23.79
N VAL A 169 -10.59 6.63 -23.28
CA VAL A 169 -11.18 7.19 -22.05
C VAL A 169 -12.68 7.42 -22.22
N SER A 170 -13.16 7.70 -23.44
CA SER A 170 -14.58 7.97 -23.71
C SER A 170 -15.42 6.70 -23.56
N GLU A 171 -14.91 5.55 -24.02
CA GLU A 171 -15.56 4.26 -23.83
C GLU A 171 -15.67 3.91 -22.36
N LEU A 172 -14.58 4.02 -21.63
CA LEU A 172 -14.54 3.76 -20.17
C LEU A 172 -15.48 4.71 -19.42
N LEU A 173 -15.49 5.98 -19.77
CA LEU A 173 -16.44 6.95 -19.21
C LEU A 173 -17.90 6.57 -19.49
N GLY A 174 -18.20 6.05 -20.69
CA GLY A 174 -19.51 5.55 -21.03
C GLY A 174 -20.00 4.42 -20.12
N ILE A 175 -19.09 3.57 -19.65
CA ILE A 175 -19.38 2.50 -18.71
C ILE A 175 -19.61 3.07 -17.29
N TYR A 176 -18.71 3.92 -16.82
CA TYR A 176 -18.71 4.38 -15.43
C TYR A 176 -19.73 5.49 -15.15
N SER A 177 -20.11 6.30 -16.16
CA SER A 177 -21.18 7.29 -16.01
C SER A 177 -22.52 6.66 -15.63
N ARG A 178 -22.78 5.42 -16.07
CA ARG A 178 -23.99 4.66 -15.70
C ARG A 178 -24.05 4.36 -14.19
N TRP A 179 -22.92 4.41 -13.49
CA TRP A 179 -22.82 4.20 -12.05
C TRP A 179 -22.78 5.50 -11.25
N GLY A 180 -23.12 6.63 -11.89
CA GLY A 180 -23.18 7.93 -11.25
C GLY A 180 -21.80 8.59 -11.08
N PHE A 181 -20.81 8.17 -11.85
CA PHE A 181 -19.52 8.86 -11.90
C PHE A 181 -19.54 10.00 -12.91
N GLU A 182 -19.00 11.12 -12.53
CA GLU A 182 -18.86 12.32 -13.37
C GLU A 182 -17.38 12.68 -13.56
N VAL A 183 -17.09 13.30 -14.71
CA VAL A 183 -15.74 13.78 -14.97
C VAL A 183 -15.53 15.11 -14.29
N LEU A 184 -14.69 15.16 -13.28
CA LEU A 184 -14.40 16.39 -12.53
C LEU A 184 -13.46 17.36 -13.21
N ARG A 185 -12.56 16.84 -14.04
CA ARG A 185 -11.50 17.66 -14.64
C ARG A 185 -11.21 17.18 -16.06
N PRO A 186 -10.77 18.13 -16.93
CA PRO A 186 -10.18 17.75 -18.19
C PRO A 186 -8.97 16.83 -17.93
N SER A 187 -8.59 16.08 -18.93
CA SER A 187 -7.58 15.03 -18.90
C SER A 187 -6.34 15.35 -18.04
N LEU A 188 -5.99 14.43 -17.18
CA LEU A 188 -4.65 14.34 -16.58
C LEU A 188 -3.71 13.64 -17.57
N LYS A 189 -2.41 13.74 -17.34
CA LYS A 189 -1.43 12.96 -18.09
C LYS A 189 -0.76 11.95 -17.17
N MET A 190 -0.50 10.77 -17.72
CA MET A 190 0.28 9.72 -17.07
C MET A 190 1.56 9.47 -17.86
N ARG A 191 2.64 9.21 -17.12
CA ARG A 191 3.89 8.70 -17.68
C ARG A 191 4.19 7.31 -17.13
N VAL A 192 4.56 6.41 -18.02
CA VAL A 192 5.04 5.07 -17.67
C VAL A 192 6.56 5.11 -17.49
N VAL A 193 7.06 4.51 -16.45
CA VAL A 193 8.49 4.40 -16.12
C VAL A 193 8.80 2.97 -15.71
N ASP A 194 9.86 2.40 -16.27
CA ASP A 194 10.31 1.08 -15.88
C ASP A 194 11.38 1.16 -14.78
N SER A 195 11.27 0.29 -13.82
CA SER A 195 12.25 0.04 -12.78
C SER A 195 13.03 -1.22 -13.13
N ASP A 196 14.36 -1.14 -13.02
CA ASP A 196 15.28 -2.28 -13.20
C ASP A 196 15.32 -3.21 -11.99
N LYS A 197 14.69 -2.79 -10.87
CA LYS A 197 14.71 -3.51 -9.59
C LYS A 197 13.33 -3.73 -9.05
N PRO A 198 13.12 -4.79 -8.26
CA PRO A 198 11.90 -4.97 -7.50
C PRO A 198 11.62 -3.76 -6.61
N LEU A 199 10.34 -3.38 -6.50
CA LEU A 199 9.89 -2.39 -5.53
C LEU A 199 9.84 -3.07 -4.16
N GLY A 200 10.21 -2.34 -3.10
CA GLY A 200 10.15 -2.89 -1.75
C GLY A 200 11.28 -2.47 -0.82
N SER A 201 11.97 -1.38 -1.12
CA SER A 201 12.88 -0.81 -0.15
C SER A 201 12.12 -0.17 1.01
N MET A 202 12.50 -0.59 2.21
CA MET A 202 11.98 -0.03 3.44
C MET A 202 12.79 1.21 3.86
N ALA A 203 12.78 2.24 3.02
CA ALA A 203 13.38 3.51 3.42
C ALA A 203 12.61 4.10 4.63
N SER A 204 13.32 4.83 5.48
CA SER A 204 12.73 5.54 6.63
C SER A 204 11.57 6.49 6.29
N MET A 205 11.37 6.77 5.02
CA MET A 205 10.36 7.66 4.45
C MET A 205 9.20 6.90 3.77
N TRP A 206 8.97 5.66 4.14
CA TRP A 206 7.86 4.89 3.62
C TRP A 206 6.56 5.14 4.40
N PRO A 207 5.39 5.20 3.76
CA PRO A 207 5.19 5.39 2.33
C PRO A 207 5.45 6.84 1.91
N PRO A 208 5.92 7.10 0.68
CA PRO A 208 6.22 8.46 0.24
C PRO A 208 4.94 9.34 0.22
N LYS A 209 5.01 10.49 0.87
CA LYS A 209 3.91 11.48 0.97
C LYS A 209 4.22 12.77 0.24
N THR A 210 5.48 13.00 -0.03
CA THR A 210 5.96 14.19 -0.71
C THR A 210 6.91 13.83 -1.85
N LEU A 211 7.15 14.78 -2.76
CA LEU A 211 8.12 14.58 -3.84
C LEU A 211 9.52 14.29 -3.30
N ALA A 212 9.90 14.88 -2.16
CA ALA A 212 11.16 14.58 -1.49
C ALA A 212 11.23 13.13 -1.02
N ASP A 213 10.16 12.62 -0.41
CA ASP A 213 10.09 11.23 0.04
C ASP A 213 10.20 10.27 -1.14
N LEU A 214 9.45 10.56 -2.23
CA LEU A 214 9.49 9.76 -3.46
C LEU A 214 10.89 9.71 -4.08
N LYS A 215 11.56 10.87 -4.18
CA LYS A 215 12.95 10.97 -4.64
C LYS A 215 13.89 10.16 -3.76
N THR A 216 13.79 10.33 -2.44
CA THR A 216 14.65 9.65 -1.47
C THR A 216 14.46 8.13 -1.55
N TRP A 217 13.21 7.69 -1.66
CA TRP A 217 12.88 6.27 -1.80
C TRP A 217 13.50 5.66 -3.07
N LEU A 218 13.30 6.30 -4.23
CA LEU A 218 13.88 5.80 -5.49
C LEU A 218 15.41 5.86 -5.52
N LEU A 219 16.02 6.87 -4.87
CA LEU A 219 17.48 7.00 -4.78
C LEU A 219 18.10 5.98 -3.83
N SER A 220 17.45 5.66 -2.70
CA SER A 220 17.96 4.70 -1.73
C SER A 220 18.20 3.32 -2.34
N ASP A 221 17.37 2.95 -3.31
CA ASP A 221 17.47 1.69 -4.04
C ASP A 221 18.38 1.76 -5.26
N LYS A 222 18.93 2.95 -5.57
CA LYS A 222 19.63 3.19 -6.84
C LYS A 222 18.78 2.71 -8.02
N ASN A 223 17.46 3.00 -7.96
CA ASN A 223 16.47 2.52 -8.89
C ASN A 223 16.49 3.40 -10.16
N SER A 224 16.48 2.78 -11.34
CA SER A 224 16.45 3.49 -12.62
C SER A 224 15.21 4.38 -12.81
N ALA A 225 14.11 4.08 -12.11
CA ALA A 225 12.89 4.87 -12.14
C ALA A 225 13.08 6.33 -11.70
N ILE A 226 14.14 6.66 -10.97
CA ILE A 226 14.47 8.07 -10.62
C ILE A 226 14.70 8.93 -11.87
N LYS A 227 15.33 8.37 -12.90
CA LYS A 227 15.50 9.07 -14.19
C LYS A 227 14.16 9.34 -14.85
N GLY A 228 13.28 8.34 -14.83
CA GLY A 228 11.92 8.47 -15.35
C GLY A 228 11.09 9.52 -14.59
N LEU A 229 11.24 9.61 -13.27
CA LEU A 229 10.64 10.67 -12.47
C LEU A 229 11.14 12.06 -12.93
N TYR A 230 12.43 12.21 -13.18
CA TYR A 230 13.00 13.48 -13.67
C TYR A 230 12.40 13.90 -15.01
N GLU A 231 12.36 12.97 -15.95
CA GLU A 231 11.77 13.21 -17.26
C GLU A 231 10.27 13.50 -17.16
N ALA A 232 9.54 12.77 -16.31
CA ALA A 232 8.12 12.98 -16.10
C ALA A 232 7.81 14.39 -15.56
N VAL A 233 8.55 14.85 -14.58
CA VAL A 233 8.39 16.19 -13.98
C VAL A 233 8.78 17.28 -14.98
N LYS A 234 9.81 17.04 -15.80
CA LYS A 234 10.20 17.96 -16.90
C LYS A 234 9.08 18.08 -17.93
N ASP A 235 8.57 16.96 -18.44
CA ASP A 235 7.48 16.96 -19.41
C ASP A 235 6.23 17.64 -18.86
N ALA A 236 5.89 17.36 -17.60
CA ALA A 236 4.75 18.01 -16.95
C ALA A 236 4.91 19.54 -16.88
N PHE A 237 6.13 20.03 -16.67
CA PHE A 237 6.43 21.46 -16.71
C PHE A 237 6.26 22.03 -18.13
N GLU A 238 6.85 21.37 -19.14
CA GLU A 238 6.81 21.82 -20.53
C GLU A 238 5.38 21.82 -21.09
N HIS A 239 4.56 20.83 -20.72
CA HIS A 239 3.16 20.73 -21.12
C HIS A 239 2.19 21.52 -20.21
N LYS A 240 2.73 22.28 -19.24
CA LYS A 240 1.95 23.09 -18.27
C LYS A 240 0.89 22.27 -17.51
N LEU A 241 1.18 21.01 -17.22
CA LEU A 241 0.27 20.16 -16.44
C LEU A 241 0.17 20.66 -15.00
N ASP A 242 -1.01 20.54 -14.41
CA ASP A 242 -1.23 20.83 -12.99
C ASP A 242 -0.92 19.62 -12.12
N ARG A 243 -1.19 18.44 -12.63
CA ARG A 243 -0.95 17.16 -12.00
C ARG A 243 -0.40 16.15 -12.98
N LEU A 244 0.39 15.23 -12.47
CA LEU A 244 1.00 14.14 -13.23
C LEU A 244 0.80 12.83 -12.51
N ILE A 245 0.38 11.79 -13.20
CA ILE A 245 0.42 10.42 -12.72
C ILE A 245 1.71 9.77 -13.23
N LEU A 246 2.44 9.15 -12.32
CA LEU A 246 3.61 8.33 -12.63
C LEU A 246 3.29 6.86 -12.33
N LEU A 247 3.26 6.03 -13.36
CA LEU A 247 3.16 4.58 -13.24
C LEU A 247 4.59 3.99 -13.27
N ILE A 248 5.02 3.38 -12.19
CA ILE A 248 6.31 2.71 -12.09
C ILE A 248 6.05 1.22 -12.21
N ARG A 249 6.58 0.61 -13.28
CA ARG A 249 6.55 -0.85 -13.48
C ARG A 249 7.88 -1.43 -13.04
N ALA A 250 7.82 -2.46 -12.23
CA ALA A 250 8.98 -3.19 -11.73
C ALA A 250 8.82 -4.70 -11.98
N PRO A 251 9.92 -5.48 -11.89
CA PRO A 251 9.85 -6.93 -12.14
C PRO A 251 8.85 -7.67 -11.27
N ASN A 252 8.59 -7.21 -10.04
CA ASN A 252 7.69 -7.86 -9.11
C ASN A 252 6.26 -7.28 -9.12
N THR A 253 6.09 -6.00 -9.49
CA THR A 253 4.79 -5.33 -9.40
C THR A 253 4.81 -3.96 -10.05
N SER A 254 3.68 -3.28 -10.04
CA SER A 254 3.56 -1.88 -10.44
C SER A 254 3.01 -1.04 -9.30
N CYS A 255 3.42 0.22 -9.24
CA CYS A 255 2.83 1.21 -8.35
C CYS A 255 2.60 2.53 -9.07
N CYS A 256 1.67 3.31 -8.53
CA CYS A 256 1.32 4.60 -9.10
C CYS A 256 1.36 5.71 -8.06
N VAL A 257 1.73 6.91 -8.50
CA VAL A 257 1.64 8.13 -7.71
C VAL A 257 1.08 9.28 -8.53
N LEU A 258 0.26 10.10 -7.87
CA LEU A 258 -0.17 11.39 -8.38
C LEU A 258 0.69 12.49 -7.75
N ILE A 259 1.31 13.32 -8.57
CA ILE A 259 2.22 14.40 -8.15
C ILE A 259 1.54 15.74 -8.42
N ASP A 260 1.50 16.63 -7.42
CA ASP A 260 1.01 18.00 -7.55
C ASP A 260 2.09 18.89 -8.20
N ILE A 261 2.02 19.03 -9.52
CA ILE A 261 2.96 19.83 -10.32
C ILE A 261 2.64 21.33 -10.20
N GLU A 262 1.37 21.69 -10.06
CA GLU A 262 0.99 23.09 -9.87
C GLU A 262 1.65 23.68 -8.62
N TYR A 263 1.68 22.93 -7.51
CA TYR A 263 2.39 23.33 -6.31
C TYR A 263 3.88 23.54 -6.58
N VAL A 264 4.53 22.62 -7.32
CA VAL A 264 5.96 22.73 -7.68
C VAL A 264 6.20 24.00 -8.48
N ARG A 265 5.38 24.28 -9.51
CA ARG A 265 5.49 25.49 -10.34
C ARG A 265 5.32 26.78 -9.55
N ARG A 266 4.34 26.83 -8.65
CA ARG A 266 4.12 28.01 -7.78
C ARG A 266 5.30 28.28 -6.86
N MET A 267 5.93 27.24 -6.34
CA MET A 267 7.08 27.35 -5.43
C MET A 267 8.39 27.66 -6.14
N LEU A 268 8.49 27.33 -7.43
CA LEU A 268 9.67 27.52 -8.28
C LEU A 268 9.29 28.21 -9.58
N PRO A 269 9.06 29.54 -9.57
CA PRO A 269 8.72 30.29 -10.76
C PRO A 269 9.95 30.37 -11.69
N SER A 270 10.15 29.31 -12.47
CA SER A 270 11.25 29.19 -13.42
C SER A 270 10.78 29.54 -14.82
N ARG A 271 11.65 30.21 -15.60
CA ARG A 271 11.34 30.62 -16.99
C ARG A 271 11.49 29.48 -17.99
N ASN A 272 12.29 28.47 -17.66
CA ASN A 272 12.55 27.31 -18.52
C ASN A 272 12.66 26.01 -17.74
N ALA A 273 12.50 24.90 -18.45
CA ALA A 273 12.52 23.56 -17.87
C ALA A 273 13.87 23.22 -17.20
N ALA A 274 15.01 23.68 -17.75
CA ALA A 274 16.32 23.35 -17.20
C ALA A 274 16.54 23.99 -15.82
N ASP A 275 16.11 25.23 -15.62
CA ASP A 275 16.17 25.92 -14.33
C ASP A 275 15.20 25.29 -13.33
N PHE A 276 14.00 24.95 -13.80
CA PHE A 276 13.00 24.25 -13.02
C PHE A 276 13.54 22.90 -12.52
N MET A 277 14.09 22.09 -13.43
CA MET A 277 14.65 20.78 -13.09
C MET A 277 15.84 20.88 -12.14
N ARG A 278 16.74 21.86 -12.35
CA ARG A 278 17.83 22.13 -11.41
C ARG A 278 17.32 22.48 -10.02
N ALA A 279 16.25 23.23 -9.92
CA ALA A 279 15.68 23.63 -8.64
C ALA A 279 14.94 22.49 -7.94
N VAL A 280 14.20 21.67 -8.67
CA VAL A 280 13.47 20.49 -8.14
C VAL A 280 14.41 19.37 -7.73
N PHE A 281 15.44 19.10 -8.54
CA PHE A 281 16.32 17.94 -8.36
C PHE A 281 17.74 18.31 -7.94
N ARG A 282 17.96 19.53 -7.44
CA ARG A 282 19.22 19.89 -6.82
C ARG A 282 19.51 18.89 -5.71
N HIS A 283 20.38 17.94 -5.98
CA HIS A 283 20.96 17.14 -4.93
C HIS A 283 21.77 18.11 -4.05
N SER A 284 21.49 18.16 -2.79
CA SER A 284 22.47 18.63 -1.83
C SER A 284 23.56 17.56 -1.70
N GLU A 285 24.37 17.39 -2.76
CA GLU A 285 25.60 16.58 -2.70
C GLU A 285 26.64 17.20 -1.78
N LYS A 286 26.36 18.34 -1.22
CA LYS A 286 27.13 18.84 -0.09
C LYS A 286 26.55 18.25 1.19
N SER A 287 26.72 16.92 1.34
CA SER A 287 26.67 16.31 2.64
C SER A 287 27.75 16.99 3.48
N ASP A 288 27.37 17.84 4.29
CA ASP A 288 27.46 17.82 5.68
C ASP A 288 28.74 17.27 6.33
N GLN A 289 29.85 17.88 5.96
CA GLN A 289 30.98 17.95 6.91
C GLN A 289 30.95 19.21 7.77
N SER A 290 29.95 20.08 7.61
CA SER A 290 29.92 21.39 8.28
C SER A 290 28.65 21.72 9.08
N GLY A 291 27.75 20.75 9.36
CA GLY A 291 26.57 21.01 10.22
C GLY A 291 25.57 22.08 9.71
N LYS A 292 25.64 22.49 8.44
CA LYS A 292 24.72 23.46 7.86
C LYS A 292 23.40 22.82 7.48
N LYS A 293 22.29 23.31 8.06
CA LYS A 293 20.91 22.95 7.71
C LYS A 293 20.75 22.88 6.19
N VAL A 294 20.47 21.68 5.68
CA VAL A 294 20.07 21.46 4.30
C VAL A 294 18.76 22.23 4.08
N ILE A 295 18.80 23.28 3.27
CA ILE A 295 17.59 23.98 2.83
C ILE A 295 16.88 23.04 1.87
N LYS A 296 15.94 22.24 2.40
CA LYS A 296 15.02 21.48 1.56
C LYS A 296 14.28 22.46 0.68
N SER A 297 14.32 22.28 -0.62
CA SER A 297 13.54 23.08 -1.57
C SER A 297 12.07 23.09 -1.14
N ARG A 298 11.41 24.23 -1.21
CA ARG A 298 9.95 24.31 -0.96
C ARG A 298 9.17 23.38 -1.91
N ALA A 299 9.68 23.15 -3.10
CA ALA A 299 9.12 22.22 -4.07
C ALA A 299 9.11 20.76 -3.58
N ASP A 300 10.05 20.39 -2.72
CA ASP A 300 10.13 19.05 -2.14
C ASP A 300 8.91 18.70 -1.26
N LYS A 301 8.12 19.71 -0.84
CA LYS A 301 6.88 19.54 -0.09
C LYS A 301 5.66 19.25 -0.99
N ALA A 302 5.83 19.20 -2.32
CA ALA A 302 4.73 18.84 -3.21
C ALA A 302 4.10 17.52 -2.77
N LYS A 303 2.78 17.52 -2.66
CA LYS A 303 2.03 16.33 -2.23
C LYS A 303 2.17 15.22 -3.26
N VAL A 304 2.48 14.03 -2.78
CA VAL A 304 2.42 12.78 -3.53
C VAL A 304 1.28 11.95 -2.96
N THR A 305 0.30 11.64 -3.79
CA THR A 305 -0.81 10.76 -3.45
C THR A 305 -0.57 9.41 -4.10
N ARG A 306 -0.58 8.35 -3.30
CA ARG A 306 -0.43 6.99 -3.80
C ARG A 306 -1.70 6.57 -4.50
N LEU A 307 -1.54 5.87 -5.62
CA LEU A 307 -2.62 5.27 -6.38
C LEU A 307 -2.38 3.76 -6.44
N GLU A 308 -3.44 3.00 -6.29
CA GLU A 308 -3.41 1.55 -6.40
C GLU A 308 -3.81 1.14 -7.82
N PRO A 309 -2.87 0.66 -8.65
CA PRO A 309 -3.16 0.26 -10.03
C PRO A 309 -4.03 -1.00 -10.04
N ILE A 310 -5.19 -0.90 -10.67
CA ILE A 310 -6.14 -1.99 -10.85
C ILE A 310 -6.32 -2.20 -12.36
N PRO A 311 -6.07 -3.39 -12.89
CA PRO A 311 -6.40 -3.68 -14.29
C PRO A 311 -7.88 -3.37 -14.57
N ALA A 312 -8.17 -2.74 -15.68
CA ALA A 312 -9.53 -2.37 -16.07
C ALA A 312 -10.36 -3.58 -16.58
N ASP A 313 -9.79 -4.80 -16.50
CA ASP A 313 -10.56 -6.01 -16.74
C ASP A 313 -11.74 -6.12 -15.76
N PRO A 314 -12.99 -6.17 -16.25
CA PRO A 314 -14.18 -6.26 -15.42
C PRO A 314 -14.17 -7.42 -14.42
N GLY A 315 -13.52 -8.53 -14.77
CA GLY A 315 -13.36 -9.69 -13.89
C GLY A 315 -12.47 -9.40 -12.68
N SER A 316 -11.36 -8.68 -12.87
CA SER A 316 -10.44 -8.32 -11.78
C SER A 316 -11.07 -7.35 -10.80
N TRP A 317 -11.89 -6.43 -11.30
CA TRP A 317 -12.57 -5.43 -10.46
C TRP A 317 -13.66 -6.06 -9.60
N LEU A 318 -14.47 -6.95 -10.20
CA LEU A 318 -15.51 -7.67 -9.48
C LEU A 318 -14.93 -8.56 -8.37
N THR A 319 -13.85 -9.27 -8.65
CA THR A 319 -13.21 -10.14 -7.64
C THR A 319 -12.59 -9.35 -6.49
N ARG A 320 -12.14 -8.12 -6.73
CA ARG A 320 -11.53 -7.27 -5.70
C ARG A 320 -12.57 -6.59 -4.80
N ASN A 321 -13.71 -6.18 -5.35
CA ASN A 321 -14.81 -5.56 -4.60
C ASN A 321 -15.72 -6.58 -3.89
N MET A 322 -15.67 -7.85 -4.31
CA MET A 322 -16.36 -8.94 -3.61
C MET A 322 -15.49 -9.47 -2.47
N SER A 323 -14.99 -8.56 -1.63
CA SER A 323 -14.30 -8.78 -0.36
C SER A 323 -13.89 -10.22 -0.05
N ASP A 324 -12.61 -10.43 0.17
CA ASP A 324 -12.01 -11.58 0.88
C ASP A 324 -12.32 -13.01 0.40
N SER A 325 -13.05 -13.18 -0.70
CA SER A 325 -13.50 -14.48 -1.17
C SER A 325 -12.79 -14.95 -2.45
N LYS A 326 -11.55 -14.53 -2.71
CA LYS A 326 -10.77 -15.08 -3.84
C LYS A 326 -10.75 -16.62 -3.86
N ALA A 327 -10.76 -17.25 -2.69
CA ALA A 327 -10.84 -18.70 -2.56
C ALA A 327 -12.20 -19.30 -2.93
N GLY A 328 -13.28 -18.51 -2.89
CA GLY A 328 -14.65 -19.01 -3.10
C GLY A 328 -15.07 -19.13 -4.56
N LEU A 329 -14.42 -18.41 -5.48
CA LEU A 329 -14.84 -18.32 -6.88
C LEU A 329 -13.94 -19.08 -7.86
N ALA A 330 -12.77 -19.54 -7.44
CA ALA A 330 -11.91 -20.36 -8.28
C ALA A 330 -12.63 -21.65 -8.70
N GLY A 331 -12.87 -21.82 -10.00
CA GLY A 331 -13.56 -22.98 -10.56
C GLY A 331 -15.08 -22.96 -10.48
N LYS A 332 -15.71 -21.83 -10.10
CA LYS A 332 -17.17 -21.68 -10.13
C LYS A 332 -17.60 -20.78 -11.28
N SER A 333 -18.57 -21.24 -12.06
CA SER A 333 -19.28 -20.37 -13.00
C SER A 333 -20.18 -19.44 -12.19
N VAL A 334 -19.87 -18.15 -12.17
CA VAL A 334 -20.72 -17.14 -11.52
C VAL A 334 -21.60 -16.53 -12.59
N LEU A 335 -22.89 -16.80 -12.51
CA LEU A 335 -23.88 -16.12 -13.31
C LEU A 335 -24.24 -14.82 -12.59
N LEU A 336 -23.77 -13.68 -13.11
CA LEU A 336 -24.17 -12.36 -12.64
C LEU A 336 -25.57 -12.04 -13.16
N ILE A 337 -26.60 -12.38 -12.38
CA ILE A 337 -27.97 -11.99 -12.67
C ILE A 337 -28.22 -10.65 -11.99
N GLY A 338 -28.56 -9.62 -12.75
CA GLY A 338 -29.15 -8.40 -12.21
C GLY A 338 -28.22 -7.29 -11.80
N CYS A 339 -26.98 -7.25 -12.27
CA CYS A 339 -26.14 -6.04 -12.20
C CYS A 339 -26.38 -5.10 -13.40
N GLY A 340 -27.47 -5.29 -14.10
CA GLY A 340 -27.91 -4.42 -15.18
C GLY A 340 -28.99 -3.46 -14.70
N ALA A 341 -28.75 -2.20 -15.03
CA ALA A 341 -29.55 -1.02 -14.93
C ALA A 341 -29.52 -0.30 -13.58
#